data_a3a66ff1c9438bffcd0e53044f28fe34
#
_entry.id   a3a66ff1c9438bffcd0e53044f28fe34
#
_cell.length_a   1.000
_cell.length_b   1.000
_cell.length_c   1.000
_cell.angle_alpha   90.00
_cell.angle_beta   90.00
_cell.angle_gamma   90.00
#
_symmetry.space_group_name_H-M   'P 1'
#
loop_
_entity.id
_entity.type
_entity.pdbx_description
1 polymer ?
#
loop_
_entity_poly.entity_id
_entity_poly.type
_entity_poly.pdbx_seq_one_letter_code
_entity_poly.pdbx_strand_id
1 'polypeptide(L)'
;GSVIPFFLSLKDKAELPITDERMTRFMITLNQGVELVWNAFEDMVGGEIYVRKIPSMKLTDIADVIAPKSKHEIIGVRAGEKIHEQMIGVDDSHLTYEYSNYFKILPQINEEWLKHDLFIKGGVKVPEGFVYSSNTNQEWMTKSELKNWIELNQNYIGKI
;
A
#
# COMPACT_ATOMS: atom_id res chain seq x y z
N GLY A 1 0.81 12.47 -7.88
CA GLY A 1 -0.57 12.14 -8.16
C GLY A 1 -0.85 10.65 -8.10
N SER A 2 -2.04 10.27 -7.65
CA SER A 2 -2.45 8.86 -7.60
C SER A 2 -2.76 8.33 -9.00
N VAL A 3 -2.50 7.05 -9.25
CA VAL A 3 -2.74 6.39 -10.54
C VAL A 3 -4.22 6.41 -10.95
N ILE A 4 -5.15 6.31 -9.99
CA ILE A 4 -6.58 6.31 -10.26
C ILE A 4 -7.06 7.64 -10.88
N PRO A 5 -6.82 8.82 -10.28
CA PRO A 5 -7.14 10.09 -10.93
C PRO A 5 -6.48 10.28 -12.28
N PHE A 6 -5.27 9.79 -12.46
CA PHE A 6 -4.60 9.85 -13.75
C PHE A 6 -5.33 9.02 -14.81
N PHE A 7 -5.68 7.78 -14.54
CA PHE A 7 -6.43 6.94 -15.47
C PHE A 7 -7.85 7.47 -15.72
N LEU A 8 -8.51 8.02 -14.70
CA LEU A 8 -9.81 8.67 -14.84
C LEU A 8 -9.76 9.85 -15.82
N SER A 9 -8.69 10.63 -15.83
CA SER A 9 -8.52 11.74 -16.78
C SER A 9 -8.32 11.25 -18.24
N LEU A 10 -8.02 9.99 -18.42
CA LEU A 10 -7.75 9.37 -19.75
C LEU A 10 -8.82 8.33 -20.15
N LYS A 11 -9.87 8.12 -19.36
CA LYS A 11 -10.84 7.02 -19.53
C LYS A 11 -11.52 6.95 -20.90
N ASP A 12 -11.67 8.09 -21.56
CA ASP A 12 -12.34 8.19 -22.87
C ASP A 12 -11.36 8.11 -24.04
N LYS A 13 -10.07 7.90 -23.79
CA LYS A 13 -9.06 7.70 -24.84
C LYS A 13 -9.05 6.26 -25.32
N ALA A 14 -8.71 6.07 -26.61
CA ALA A 14 -8.59 4.75 -27.22
C ALA A 14 -7.45 3.92 -26.62
N GLU A 15 -6.41 4.57 -26.11
CA GLU A 15 -5.23 3.96 -25.53
C GLU A 15 -4.92 4.55 -24.17
N LEU A 16 -4.55 3.66 -23.22
CA LEU A 16 -4.19 4.02 -21.87
C LEU A 16 -2.71 3.66 -21.63
N PRO A 17 -1.87 4.64 -21.25
CA PRO A 17 -0.45 4.38 -21.05
C PRO A 17 -0.23 3.55 -19.78
N ILE A 18 0.37 2.39 -19.94
CA ILE A 18 0.79 1.49 -18.86
C ILE A 18 2.32 1.44 -18.86
N THR A 19 2.91 1.76 -17.74
CA THR A 19 4.38 1.80 -17.63
C THR A 19 4.98 0.41 -17.76
N ASP A 20 4.44 -0.58 -17.04
CA ASP A 20 4.84 -1.99 -17.08
C ASP A 20 3.68 -2.87 -16.57
N GLU A 21 3.40 -3.98 -17.25
CA GLU A 21 2.31 -4.90 -16.90
C GLU A 21 2.51 -5.61 -15.55
N ARG A 22 3.74 -5.70 -15.09
CA ARG A 22 4.11 -6.32 -13.80
C ARG A 22 3.81 -5.41 -12.62
N MET A 23 3.56 -4.12 -12.85
CA MET A 23 3.40 -3.15 -11.77
C MET A 23 2.27 -3.50 -10.83
N THR A 24 2.57 -3.39 -9.55
CA THR A 24 1.59 -3.53 -8.47
C THR A 24 1.62 -2.30 -7.55
N ARG A 25 0.47 -2.00 -6.96
CA ARG A 25 0.31 -0.87 -6.03
C ARG A 25 -0.48 -1.31 -4.82
N PHE A 26 -0.23 -0.67 -3.69
CA PHE A 26 -1.07 -0.79 -2.52
C PHE A 26 -2.28 0.13 -2.61
N MET A 27 -3.42 -0.34 -2.09
CA MET A 27 -4.69 0.39 -2.13
C MET A 27 -5.10 0.84 -0.72
N ILE A 28 -5.15 2.15 -0.50
CA ILE A 28 -5.53 2.74 0.79
C ILE A 28 -6.45 3.94 0.58
N THR A 29 -7.45 4.11 1.45
CA THR A 29 -8.26 5.35 1.51
C THR A 29 -7.62 6.37 2.44
N LEU A 30 -7.97 7.63 2.26
CA LEU A 30 -7.54 8.70 3.18
C LEU A 30 -8.01 8.40 4.62
N ASN A 31 -9.25 7.95 4.78
CA ASN A 31 -9.80 7.61 6.11
C ASN A 31 -8.99 6.50 6.79
N GLN A 32 -8.62 5.44 6.05
CA GLN A 32 -7.76 4.38 6.58
C GLN A 32 -6.38 4.90 7.01
N GLY A 33 -5.83 5.87 6.26
CA GLY A 33 -4.58 6.51 6.65
C GLY A 33 -4.73 7.33 7.93
N VAL A 34 -5.81 8.11 8.04
CA VAL A 34 -6.13 8.89 9.26
C VAL A 34 -6.35 7.98 10.48
N GLU A 35 -7.11 6.89 10.31
CA GLU A 35 -7.30 5.88 11.37
C GLU A 35 -5.98 5.29 11.87
N LEU A 36 -5.04 5.00 10.96
CA LEU A 36 -3.71 4.50 11.35
C LEU A 36 -2.97 5.53 12.21
N VAL A 37 -3.05 6.82 11.86
CA VAL A 37 -2.43 7.90 12.62
C VAL A 37 -3.02 7.98 14.03
N TRP A 38 -4.35 7.92 14.18
CA TRP A 38 -4.99 7.91 15.48
C TRP A 38 -4.59 6.69 16.31
N ASN A 39 -4.60 5.50 15.72
CA ASN A 39 -4.17 4.28 16.40
C ASN A 39 -2.69 4.36 16.83
N ALA A 40 -1.84 4.98 16.00
CA ALA A 40 -0.45 5.20 16.35
C ALA A 40 -0.31 6.14 17.55
N PHE A 41 -1.06 7.25 17.60
CA PHE A 41 -1.03 8.17 18.75
C PHE A 41 -1.46 7.52 20.06
N GLU A 42 -2.44 6.61 20.03
CA GLU A 42 -2.92 5.90 21.22
C GLU A 42 -1.92 4.82 21.70
N ASP A 43 -1.14 4.25 20.79
CA ASP A 43 -0.27 3.11 21.07
C ASP A 43 1.21 3.47 21.22
N MET A 44 1.69 4.53 20.56
CA MET A 44 3.11 4.87 20.47
C MET A 44 3.75 5.18 21.82
N VAL A 45 4.98 4.77 21.98
CA VAL A 45 5.87 5.19 23.08
C VAL A 45 6.84 6.27 22.57
N GLY A 46 7.30 6.14 21.33
CA GLY A 46 8.11 7.13 20.62
C GLY A 46 9.10 6.51 19.63
N GLY A 47 9.10 6.99 18.41
CA GLY A 47 10.03 6.61 17.35
C GLY A 47 9.65 5.36 16.54
N GLU A 48 8.51 4.71 16.83
CA GLU A 48 8.00 3.58 16.06
C GLU A 48 7.45 4.03 14.70
N ILE A 49 7.55 3.16 13.71
CA ILE A 49 6.90 3.33 12.40
C ILE A 49 5.74 2.34 12.30
N TYR A 50 4.55 2.87 11.99
CA TYR A 50 3.34 2.07 11.80
C TYR A 50 3.06 1.87 10.32
N VAL A 51 2.87 0.63 9.90
CA VAL A 51 2.59 0.26 8.51
C VAL A 51 1.28 -0.52 8.47
N ARG A 52 0.22 0.07 7.90
CA ARG A 52 -1.08 -0.59 7.80
C ARG A 52 -1.03 -1.76 6.84
N LYS A 53 -1.70 -2.86 7.18
CA LYS A 53 -2.00 -3.94 6.24
C LYS A 53 -3.10 -3.47 5.30
N ILE A 54 -2.83 -3.49 4.01
CA ILE A 54 -3.74 -3.01 2.97
C ILE A 54 -3.62 -3.88 1.73
N PRO A 55 -4.71 -4.04 0.95
CA PRO A 55 -4.68 -4.87 -0.23
C PRO A 55 -3.80 -4.30 -1.34
N SER A 56 -3.28 -5.19 -2.16
CA SER A 56 -2.56 -4.87 -3.39
C SER A 56 -3.45 -5.01 -4.61
N MET A 57 -3.07 -4.36 -5.70
CA MET A 57 -3.71 -4.51 -7.00
C MET A 57 -2.69 -4.36 -8.14
N LYS A 58 -2.90 -5.09 -9.25
CA LYS A 58 -2.12 -4.89 -10.48
C LYS A 58 -2.53 -3.59 -11.15
N LEU A 59 -1.56 -2.89 -11.73
CA LEU A 59 -1.82 -1.65 -12.46
C LEU A 59 -2.75 -1.88 -13.67
N THR A 60 -2.59 -3.00 -14.35
CA THR A 60 -3.45 -3.42 -15.47
C THR A 60 -4.90 -3.63 -15.04
N ASP A 61 -5.14 -4.24 -13.87
CA ASP A 61 -6.50 -4.44 -13.35
C ASP A 61 -7.18 -3.12 -12.97
N ILE A 62 -6.41 -2.15 -12.46
CA ILE A 62 -6.89 -0.78 -12.20
C ILE A 62 -7.30 -0.11 -13.53
N ALA A 63 -6.47 -0.24 -14.56
CA ALA A 63 -6.74 0.29 -15.88
C ALA A 63 -8.01 -0.31 -16.51
N ASP A 64 -8.18 -1.63 -16.44
CA ASP A 64 -9.35 -2.34 -16.96
C ASP A 64 -10.67 -1.91 -16.29
N VAL A 65 -10.63 -1.61 -14.97
CA VAL A 65 -11.82 -1.15 -14.24
C VAL A 65 -12.19 0.28 -14.64
N ILE A 66 -11.20 1.15 -14.81
CA ILE A 66 -11.44 2.58 -15.08
C ILE A 66 -11.76 2.83 -16.55
N ALA A 67 -11.04 2.18 -17.44
CA ALA A 67 -11.12 2.39 -18.88
C ALA A 67 -11.26 1.07 -19.66
N PRO A 68 -12.39 0.33 -19.49
CA PRO A 68 -12.53 -1.04 -20.01
C PRO A 68 -12.54 -1.14 -21.54
N LYS A 69 -12.64 -0.03 -22.24
CA LYS A 69 -12.63 0.02 -23.72
C LYS A 69 -11.28 0.45 -24.29
N SER A 70 -10.37 0.94 -23.44
CA SER A 70 -9.07 1.42 -23.87
C SER A 70 -8.07 0.25 -24.01
N LYS A 71 -7.22 0.31 -25.02
CA LYS A 71 -6.09 -0.62 -25.15
C LYS A 71 -4.96 -0.17 -24.24
N HIS A 72 -4.23 -1.12 -23.68
CA HIS A 72 -3.02 -0.82 -22.92
C HIS A 72 -1.86 -0.54 -23.86
N GLU A 73 -1.28 0.65 -23.79
CA GLU A 73 -0.03 1.02 -24.47
C GLU A 73 1.12 0.92 -23.46
N ILE A 74 2.06 0.00 -23.69
CA ILE A 74 3.22 -0.17 -22.80
C ILE A 74 4.27 0.88 -23.14
N ILE A 75 4.44 1.86 -22.23
CA ILE A 75 5.33 3.01 -22.46
C ILE A 75 6.74 2.84 -21.88
N GLY A 76 6.99 1.77 -21.10
CA GLY A 76 8.26 1.50 -20.44
C GLY A 76 8.44 2.21 -19.10
N VAL A 77 9.31 1.65 -18.25
CA VAL A 77 9.59 2.17 -16.89
C VAL A 77 10.47 3.41 -16.99
N ARG A 78 10.07 4.47 -16.29
CA ARG A 78 10.84 5.71 -16.20
C ARG A 78 11.91 5.62 -15.10
N ALA A 79 12.95 6.43 -15.20
CA ALA A 79 13.96 6.51 -14.16
C ALA A 79 13.33 6.89 -12.82
N GLY A 80 13.60 6.09 -11.77
CA GLY A 80 13.07 6.29 -10.43
C GLY A 80 11.68 5.69 -10.16
N GLU A 81 11.00 5.13 -11.18
CA GLU A 81 9.75 4.39 -10.96
C GLU A 81 10.03 2.99 -10.42
N LYS A 82 9.22 2.56 -9.43
CA LYS A 82 9.26 1.21 -8.89
C LYS A 82 8.20 0.34 -9.57
N ILE A 83 8.57 -0.88 -9.95
CA ILE A 83 7.61 -1.88 -10.45
C ILE A 83 6.65 -2.27 -9.32
N HIS A 84 7.19 -2.49 -8.11
CA HIS A 84 6.42 -2.82 -6.92
C HIS A 84 6.69 -1.81 -5.82
N GLU A 85 5.68 -1.53 -5.00
CA GLU A 85 5.82 -0.70 -3.81
C GLU A 85 6.26 -1.56 -2.62
N GLN A 86 7.20 -1.06 -1.84
CA GLN A 86 7.68 -1.74 -0.64
C GLN A 86 7.57 -0.80 0.55
N MET A 87 6.91 -1.25 1.62
CA MET A 87 6.72 -0.51 2.86
C MET A 87 7.62 -1.00 4.00
N ILE A 88 7.98 -2.29 4.00
CA ILE A 88 8.92 -2.85 4.97
C ILE A 88 10.02 -3.56 4.18
N GLY A 89 11.25 -3.15 4.39
CA GLY A 89 12.44 -3.73 3.77
C GLY A 89 12.98 -4.92 4.57
N VAL A 90 13.86 -5.70 3.94
CA VAL A 90 14.54 -6.83 4.60
C VAL A 90 15.32 -6.38 5.84
N ASP A 91 15.94 -5.20 5.78
CA ASP A 91 16.74 -4.63 6.86
C ASP A 91 15.90 -4.23 8.08
N ASP A 92 14.61 -3.95 7.89
CA ASP A 92 13.68 -3.59 8.97
C ASP A 92 13.08 -4.82 9.66
N SER A 93 13.20 -6.01 9.08
CA SER A 93 12.54 -7.24 9.54
C SER A 93 12.88 -7.60 10.99
N HIS A 94 14.12 -7.36 11.40
CA HIS A 94 14.60 -7.68 12.76
C HIS A 94 13.96 -6.80 13.85
N LEU A 95 13.36 -5.66 13.49
CA LEU A 95 12.66 -4.72 14.39
C LEU A 95 11.15 -4.72 14.16
N THR A 96 10.64 -5.54 13.23
CA THR A 96 9.24 -5.52 12.83
C THR A 96 8.43 -6.54 13.62
N TYR A 97 7.26 -6.08 14.09
CA TYR A 97 6.25 -6.88 14.77
C TYR A 97 4.91 -6.77 14.03
N GLU A 98 4.24 -7.90 13.90
CA GLU A 98 2.95 -8.04 13.24
C GLU A 98 1.82 -7.99 14.26
N TYR A 99 0.77 -7.22 13.92
CA TYR A 99 -0.51 -7.12 14.63
C TYR A 99 -1.65 -7.48 13.67
N SER A 100 -2.89 -7.47 14.14
CA SER A 100 -4.05 -7.82 13.32
C SER A 100 -4.15 -6.98 12.04
N ASN A 101 -4.04 -5.64 12.14
CA ASN A 101 -4.31 -4.69 11.04
C ASN A 101 -3.11 -3.86 10.61
N TYR A 102 -1.96 -4.01 11.26
CA TYR A 102 -0.76 -3.23 10.96
C TYR A 102 0.51 -4.00 11.35
N PHE A 103 1.65 -3.50 10.88
CA PHE A 103 2.96 -3.82 11.39
C PHE A 103 3.51 -2.62 12.14
N LYS A 104 4.36 -2.88 13.12
CA LYS A 104 5.12 -1.85 13.85
C LYS A 104 6.60 -2.16 13.72
N ILE A 105 7.36 -1.18 13.24
CA ILE A 105 8.83 -1.23 13.21
C ILE A 105 9.30 -0.45 14.43
N LEU A 106 10.07 -1.11 15.30
CA LEU A 106 10.62 -0.49 16.49
C LEU A 106 11.82 0.41 16.17
N PRO A 107 12.06 1.49 16.93
CA PRO A 107 13.20 2.37 16.71
C PRO A 107 14.53 1.69 17.06
N GLN A 108 15.59 1.99 16.32
CA GLN A 108 16.95 1.45 16.55
C GLN A 108 17.71 2.11 17.72
N ILE A 109 17.06 2.92 18.55
CA ILE A 109 17.72 3.90 19.41
C ILE A 109 18.34 3.29 20.68
N ASN A 110 17.84 2.16 21.17
CA ASN A 110 18.44 1.50 22.32
C ASN A 110 17.89 0.06 22.49
N GLU A 111 18.76 -0.96 22.47
CA GLU A 111 18.36 -2.36 22.66
C GLU A 111 17.70 -2.64 24.02
N GLU A 112 18.05 -1.89 25.07
CA GLU A 112 17.43 -2.06 26.39
C GLU A 112 15.96 -1.60 26.40
N TRP A 113 15.61 -0.57 25.62
CA TRP A 113 14.24 -0.09 25.49
C TRP A 113 13.37 -1.06 24.69
N LEU A 114 13.97 -1.73 23.70
CA LEU A 114 13.27 -2.71 22.84
C LEU A 114 12.82 -3.98 23.60
N LYS A 115 13.40 -4.24 24.78
CA LYS A 115 13.01 -5.37 25.64
C LYS A 115 11.80 -5.08 26.53
N HIS A 116 11.30 -3.83 26.54
CA HIS A 116 10.11 -3.49 27.31
C HIS A 116 8.85 -3.95 26.59
N ASP A 117 8.02 -4.74 27.26
CA ASP A 117 6.69 -5.16 26.79
C ASP A 117 5.79 -3.99 26.33
N LEU A 118 6.10 -2.77 26.80
CA LEU A 118 5.43 -1.54 26.42
C LEU A 118 5.50 -1.22 24.91
N PHE A 119 6.61 -1.55 24.23
CA PHE A 119 6.75 -1.32 22.81
C PHE A 119 6.04 -2.40 21.97
N ILE A 120 6.11 -3.65 22.42
CA ILE A 120 5.63 -4.80 21.66
C ILE A 120 4.13 -5.02 21.84
N LYS A 121 3.60 -4.85 23.07
CA LYS A 121 2.16 -4.95 23.41
C LYS A 121 1.42 -6.13 22.72
N GLY A 122 2.01 -7.32 22.76
CA GLY A 122 1.41 -8.53 22.20
C GLY A 122 1.59 -8.71 20.67
N GLY A 123 2.40 -7.88 20.02
CA GLY A 123 2.79 -8.09 18.62
C GLY A 123 3.62 -9.38 18.45
N VAL A 124 3.49 -10.03 17.31
CA VAL A 124 4.26 -11.20 16.92
C VAL A 124 5.42 -10.78 16.04
N LYS A 125 6.65 -11.17 16.43
CA LYS A 125 7.83 -10.83 15.61
C LYS A 125 7.75 -11.49 14.24
N VAL A 126 7.97 -10.72 13.17
CA VAL A 126 8.00 -11.28 11.82
C VAL A 126 9.24 -12.17 11.61
N PRO A 127 9.23 -13.11 10.65
CA PRO A 127 10.40 -13.89 10.29
C PRO A 127 11.57 -13.02 9.82
N GLU A 128 12.78 -13.49 10.05
CA GLU A 128 13.98 -12.86 9.48
C GLU A 128 13.88 -12.80 7.95
N GLY A 129 14.26 -11.65 7.38
CA GLY A 129 14.14 -11.41 5.94
C GLY A 129 12.73 -11.09 5.45
N PHE A 130 11.78 -10.86 6.36
CA PHE A 130 10.43 -10.45 6.00
C PHE A 130 10.44 -9.15 5.19
N VAL A 131 9.62 -9.12 4.13
CA VAL A 131 9.40 -7.95 3.29
C VAL A 131 7.89 -7.73 3.12
N TYR A 132 7.43 -6.51 3.31
CA TYR A 132 6.06 -6.14 2.99
C TYR A 132 6.04 -5.32 1.71
N SER A 133 5.74 -5.98 0.60
CA SER A 133 5.75 -5.42 -0.76
C SER A 133 4.47 -5.77 -1.50
N SER A 134 4.05 -4.88 -2.40
CA SER A 134 2.78 -4.99 -3.12
C SER A 134 2.66 -6.21 -4.05
N ASN A 135 3.78 -6.82 -4.46
CA ASN A 135 3.76 -8.03 -5.30
C ASN A 135 3.74 -9.34 -4.51
N THR A 136 4.19 -9.32 -3.25
CA THR A 136 4.23 -10.50 -2.36
C THR A 136 3.18 -10.46 -1.27
N ASN A 137 2.34 -9.43 -1.26
CA ASN A 137 1.24 -9.25 -0.33
C ASN A 137 0.23 -10.41 -0.44
N GLN A 138 -0.32 -10.85 0.68
CA GLN A 138 -1.35 -11.89 0.73
C GLN A 138 -2.75 -11.35 0.41
N GLU A 139 -2.98 -10.08 0.65
CA GLU A 139 -4.27 -9.42 0.42
C GLU A 139 -4.29 -8.75 -0.95
N TRP A 140 -5.24 -9.15 -1.79
CA TRP A 140 -5.42 -8.59 -3.12
C TRP A 140 -6.85 -8.10 -3.31
N MET A 141 -6.98 -6.91 -3.86
CA MET A 141 -8.26 -6.34 -4.25
C MET A 141 -8.71 -6.87 -5.61
N THR A 142 -9.94 -7.32 -5.72
CA THR A 142 -10.55 -7.73 -6.99
C THR A 142 -11.02 -6.52 -7.81
N LYS A 143 -11.25 -6.71 -9.12
CA LYS A 143 -11.82 -5.64 -9.99
C LYS A 143 -13.20 -5.17 -9.51
N SER A 144 -14.03 -6.06 -8.98
CA SER A 144 -15.34 -5.70 -8.42
C SER A 144 -15.24 -4.88 -7.14
N GLU A 145 -14.32 -5.23 -6.25
CA GLU A 145 -14.04 -4.46 -5.04
C GLU A 145 -13.47 -3.08 -5.37
N LEU A 146 -12.56 -2.99 -6.36
CA LEU A 146 -12.06 -1.70 -6.82
C LEU A 146 -13.19 -0.83 -7.37
N LYS A 147 -14.09 -1.38 -8.17
CA LYS A 147 -15.23 -0.62 -8.71
C LYS A 147 -16.08 -0.03 -7.59
N ASN A 148 -16.48 -0.85 -6.62
CA ASN A 148 -17.23 -0.40 -5.45
C ASN A 148 -16.44 0.64 -4.63
N TRP A 149 -15.14 0.41 -4.46
CA TRP A 149 -14.26 1.33 -3.75
C TRP A 149 -14.19 2.70 -4.44
N ILE A 150 -14.07 2.75 -5.78
CA ILE A 150 -14.09 3.98 -6.56
C ILE A 150 -15.44 4.71 -6.40
N GLU A 151 -16.56 3.98 -6.50
CA GLU A 151 -17.91 4.55 -6.35
C GLU A 151 -18.11 5.19 -4.97
N LEU A 152 -17.65 4.54 -3.91
CA LEU A 152 -17.74 5.06 -2.53
C LEU A 152 -16.82 6.26 -2.26
N ASN A 153 -15.71 6.38 -3.00
CA ASN A 153 -14.70 7.41 -2.78
C ASN A 153 -14.68 8.50 -3.87
N GLN A 154 -15.71 8.63 -4.69
CA GLN A 154 -15.80 9.59 -5.80
C GLN A 154 -15.49 11.03 -5.39
N ASN A 155 -15.86 11.44 -4.18
CA ASN A 155 -15.62 12.79 -3.68
C ASN A 155 -14.13 13.12 -3.48
N TYR A 156 -13.28 12.09 -3.33
CA TYR A 156 -11.84 12.23 -3.06
C TYR A 156 -10.97 11.95 -4.30
N ILE A 157 -11.45 11.13 -5.22
CA ILE A 157 -10.66 10.66 -6.38
C ILE A 157 -11.15 11.24 -7.71
N GLY A 158 -12.24 11.98 -7.72
CA GLY A 158 -12.91 12.47 -8.93
C GLY A 158 -14.01 11.50 -9.40
N LYS A 159 -15.00 12.04 -10.13
CA LYS A 159 -16.11 11.25 -10.69
C LYS A 159 -15.63 10.41 -11.86
N ILE A 160 -16.07 9.15 -11.88
CA ILE A 160 -15.97 8.27 -13.04
C ILE A 160 -16.92 8.77 -14.14
#